data_e95936a9c114a649088eb2a4596cd762
#
_entry.id   e95936a9c114a649088eb2a4596cd762
#
_cell.length_a   1.000
_cell.length_b   1.000
_cell.length_c   1.000
_cell.angle_alpha   90.00
_cell.angle_beta   90.00
_cell.angle_gamma   90.00
#
_symmetry.space_group_name_H-M   'P 1'
#
loop_
_entity.id
_entity.type
_entity.pdbx_description
1 polymer ?
#
loop_
_entity_poly.entity_id
_entity_poly.type
_entity_poly.pdbx_seq_one_letter_code
_entity_poly.pdbx_strand_id
1 'polypeptide(L)'
;MADNHKVKLEQAQKYVDSIKDEVALSKYRQGYHFMAPASWINDPNGFIQYKGKYHLFYQYNPYDSKWASMHWGHAESEDLIKWNHLPIALAPSEFYDDDDDGGCFSGSAVDDNGVLILMYTGTTNNGEGTVQVQCIATSNDGVNFEKFEGNPVILPNFIEGNRDFRDPKVWKEGDLWYVVIGTTKNNEGRVLLYSSPDLREWEFVSVLAESHGELGSMWECPDFFRVGDKHVLMFSPIGLGTTITMYLIGDMDYSTGKFTWTEKGKVDSGCDFYAPQSLLDDKGRRIIIGWANSWPWMEWFSDFGPNMEDKWNGAMSLPREVKLDEKTGKLKFIPVEEIKNYRKEENKVELRILNGSKDIKISHRNRYEMLFNIDLKSTTAKELIIKLRENKNGVAIIKLDIENKQLIFDRNNCDGYNKGIKSCDLDLFEDTLSVNIFSDN
;
A
#
# COMPACT_ATOMS: atom_id res chain seq x y z
N MET A 1 -22.63 3.52 23.11
CA MET A 1 -21.86 3.39 21.85
C MET A 1 -20.70 4.38 21.79
N ALA A 2 -20.90 5.68 21.64
CA ALA A 2 -19.80 6.67 21.58
C ALA A 2 -18.81 6.62 22.77
N ASP A 3 -19.28 6.27 23.96
CA ASP A 3 -18.45 6.18 25.17
C ASP A 3 -17.46 5.00 25.13
N ASN A 4 -17.88 3.83 24.61
CA ASN A 4 -17.03 2.65 24.51
C ASN A 4 -15.88 2.85 23.49
N HIS A 5 -16.19 3.41 22.30
CA HIS A 5 -15.18 3.71 21.29
C HIS A 5 -14.10 4.64 21.84
N LYS A 6 -14.49 5.72 22.50
CA LYS A 6 -13.57 6.67 23.12
C LYS A 6 -12.68 6.03 24.18
N VAL A 7 -13.25 5.19 25.05
CA VAL A 7 -12.48 4.45 26.07
C VAL A 7 -11.43 3.56 25.43
N LYS A 8 -11.79 2.82 24.37
CA LYS A 8 -10.87 1.94 23.63
C LYS A 8 -9.75 2.72 22.95
N LEU A 9 -10.08 3.88 22.33
CA LEU A 9 -9.08 4.79 21.74
C LEU A 9 -8.07 5.30 22.77
N GLU A 10 -8.56 5.77 23.94
CA GLU A 10 -7.71 6.25 25.03
C GLU A 10 -6.79 5.16 25.59
N GLN A 11 -7.29 3.92 25.72
CA GLN A 11 -6.50 2.77 26.16
C GLN A 11 -5.39 2.44 25.15
N ALA A 12 -5.71 2.35 23.86
CA ALA A 12 -4.77 2.09 22.80
C ALA A 12 -3.69 3.17 22.71
N GLN A 13 -4.08 4.44 22.71
CA GLN A 13 -3.17 5.58 22.68
C GLN A 13 -2.21 5.57 23.88
N LYS A 14 -2.74 5.35 25.09
CA LYS A 14 -1.94 5.27 26.32
C LYS A 14 -0.88 4.16 26.25
N TYR A 15 -1.24 3.00 25.69
CA TYR A 15 -0.26 1.90 25.52
C TYR A 15 0.86 2.32 24.59
N VAL A 16 0.53 2.82 23.40
CA VAL A 16 1.53 3.30 22.42
C VAL A 16 2.42 4.38 23.03
N ASP A 17 1.84 5.36 23.72
CA ASP A 17 2.58 6.43 24.37
C ASP A 17 3.56 5.93 25.45
N SER A 18 3.26 4.78 26.06
CA SER A 18 4.13 4.18 27.08
C SER A 18 5.39 3.51 26.52
N ILE A 19 5.40 3.15 25.21
CA ILE A 19 6.51 2.39 24.60
C ILE A 19 7.19 3.13 23.44
N LYS A 20 6.56 4.15 22.82
CA LYS A 20 7.05 4.81 21.60
C LYS A 20 8.46 5.36 21.70
N ASP A 21 8.85 5.90 22.86
CA ASP A 21 10.17 6.49 23.06
C ASP A 21 11.28 5.41 23.09
N GLU A 22 10.98 4.24 23.67
CA GLU A 22 11.85 3.06 23.62
C GLU A 22 11.98 2.56 22.17
N VAL A 23 10.86 2.41 21.46
CA VAL A 23 10.81 1.95 20.08
C VAL A 23 11.55 2.90 19.12
N ALA A 24 11.49 4.21 19.37
CA ALA A 24 12.19 5.20 18.57
C ALA A 24 13.73 5.02 18.56
N LEU A 25 14.27 4.34 19.57
CA LEU A 25 15.71 4.03 19.70
C LEU A 25 16.10 2.73 18.98
N SER A 26 15.17 1.98 18.44
CA SER A 26 15.46 0.74 17.71
C SER A 26 16.41 1.00 16.54
N LYS A 27 17.38 0.11 16.39
CA LYS A 27 18.42 0.19 15.37
C LYS A 27 17.87 0.21 13.94
N TYR A 28 16.75 -0.47 13.73
CA TYR A 28 16.17 -0.71 12.40
C TYR A 28 15.09 0.30 12.01
N ARG A 29 14.84 1.34 12.84
CA ARG A 29 13.92 2.43 12.50
C ARG A 29 14.39 3.14 11.24
N GLN A 30 13.50 3.22 10.27
CA GLN A 30 13.78 3.84 8.98
C GLN A 30 13.79 5.37 9.11
N GLY A 31 14.41 6.04 8.16
CA GLY A 31 14.67 7.48 8.24
C GLY A 31 13.71 8.34 7.44
N TYR A 32 13.15 7.79 6.38
CA TYR A 32 12.26 8.52 5.48
C TYR A 32 11.06 7.69 4.96
N HIS A 33 11.00 6.40 5.26
CA HIS A 33 9.78 5.64 5.07
C HIS A 33 8.85 5.82 6.28
N PHE A 34 7.55 5.83 6.03
CA PHE A 34 6.57 5.93 7.10
C PHE A 34 6.50 4.64 7.92
N MET A 35 6.46 4.79 9.23
CA MET A 35 6.22 3.72 10.20
C MET A 35 5.37 4.26 11.35
N ALA A 36 4.54 3.43 11.97
CA ALA A 36 3.87 3.79 13.21
C ALA A 36 4.87 4.09 14.35
N PRO A 37 4.47 4.79 15.40
CA PRO A 37 5.33 5.06 16.57
C PRO A 37 5.86 3.79 17.24
N ALA A 38 5.05 2.73 17.25
CA ALA A 38 5.35 1.41 17.80
C ALA A 38 4.38 0.38 17.22
N SER A 39 4.58 -0.89 17.55
CA SER A 39 3.65 -1.99 17.32
C SER A 39 3.47 -2.37 15.84
N TRP A 40 2.40 -3.08 15.49
CA TRP A 40 2.18 -3.62 14.14
C TRP A 40 1.45 -2.64 13.23
N ILE A 41 1.93 -2.52 11.98
CA ILE A 41 1.14 -1.93 10.88
C ILE A 41 1.13 -2.82 9.65
N ASN A 42 0.02 -2.78 8.90
CA ASN A 42 -0.05 -3.31 7.54
C ASN A 42 -0.68 -2.28 6.59
N ASP A 43 -1.77 -2.55 5.94
CA ASP A 43 -2.34 -1.77 4.82
C ASP A 43 -2.44 -0.26 5.09
N PRO A 44 -2.07 0.58 4.12
CA PRO A 44 -2.48 1.98 4.13
C PRO A 44 -3.99 2.08 3.96
N ASN A 45 -4.62 2.99 4.71
CA ASN A 45 -6.05 3.24 4.71
C ASN A 45 -6.32 4.72 4.57
N GLY A 46 -7.49 5.07 4.08
CA GLY A 46 -7.98 6.43 4.11
C GLY A 46 -6.99 7.48 3.57
N PHE A 47 -6.14 7.09 2.59
CA PHE A 47 -5.12 7.96 2.03
C PHE A 47 -5.78 9.08 1.22
N ILE A 48 -5.73 10.32 1.74
CA ILE A 48 -6.48 11.47 1.20
C ILE A 48 -5.73 12.78 1.45
N GLN A 49 -5.97 13.79 0.60
CA GLN A 49 -5.63 15.17 0.92
C GLN A 49 -6.90 15.86 1.47
N TYR A 50 -6.80 16.38 2.69
CA TYR A 50 -7.91 17.04 3.39
C TYR A 50 -7.42 18.31 4.06
N LYS A 51 -8.13 19.42 3.84
CA LYS A 51 -7.79 20.77 4.37
C LYS A 51 -6.31 21.17 4.12
N GLY A 52 -5.80 20.83 2.93
CA GLY A 52 -4.44 21.18 2.49
C GLY A 52 -3.32 20.29 3.02
N LYS A 53 -3.62 19.25 3.79
CA LYS A 53 -2.66 18.26 4.29
C LYS A 53 -2.96 16.87 3.72
N TYR A 54 -1.94 16.07 3.54
CA TYR A 54 -2.07 14.65 3.26
C TYR A 54 -2.35 13.91 4.56
N HIS A 55 -3.37 13.07 4.58
CA HIS A 55 -3.71 12.18 5.68
C HIS A 55 -3.48 10.75 5.25
N LEU A 56 -2.85 9.98 6.12
CA LEU A 56 -2.63 8.55 5.98
C LEU A 56 -3.14 7.86 7.23
N PHE A 57 -4.14 7.02 7.04
CA PHE A 57 -4.54 6.06 8.05
C PHE A 57 -3.88 4.71 7.70
N TYR A 58 -3.86 3.80 8.64
CA TYR A 58 -3.25 2.49 8.43
C TYR A 58 -3.81 1.45 9.38
N GLN A 59 -3.86 0.21 8.93
CA GLN A 59 -4.16 -0.93 9.78
C GLN A 59 -3.16 -1.00 10.92
N TYR A 60 -3.65 -1.09 12.15
CA TYR A 60 -2.84 -0.94 13.33
C TYR A 60 -3.26 -1.86 14.46
N ASN A 61 -2.36 -2.75 14.93
CA ASN A 61 -2.50 -3.33 16.25
C ASN A 61 -1.64 -2.52 17.22
N PRO A 62 -2.19 -1.69 18.11
CA PRO A 62 -1.41 -0.83 19.00
C PRO A 62 -0.70 -1.57 20.12
N TYR A 63 -1.07 -2.83 20.40
CA TYR A 63 -0.66 -3.56 21.60
C TYR A 63 0.49 -4.55 21.41
N ASP A 64 0.79 -4.95 20.18
CA ASP A 64 1.84 -5.92 19.87
C ASP A 64 2.46 -5.62 18.50
N SER A 65 3.66 -6.13 18.24
CA SER A 65 4.33 -6.15 16.93
C SER A 65 3.79 -7.25 15.99
N LYS A 66 2.67 -7.89 16.33
CA LYS A 66 1.97 -8.92 15.55
C LYS A 66 0.59 -8.44 15.14
N TRP A 67 0.08 -9.03 14.07
CA TRP A 67 -1.28 -8.82 13.64
C TRP A 67 -2.27 -9.36 14.67
N ALA A 68 -3.23 -8.56 15.09
CA ALA A 68 -4.40 -8.89 15.91
C ALA A 68 -5.33 -7.68 15.98
N SER A 69 -6.56 -7.83 16.48
CA SER A 69 -7.54 -6.76 16.80
C SER A 69 -7.28 -5.39 16.16
N MET A 70 -7.66 -5.24 14.88
CA MET A 70 -7.25 -4.10 14.06
C MET A 70 -7.91 -2.78 14.46
N HIS A 71 -7.10 -1.79 14.67
CA HIS A 71 -7.44 -0.36 14.80
C HIS A 71 -7.05 0.37 13.52
N TRP A 72 -7.38 1.66 13.42
CA TRP A 72 -6.78 2.56 12.44
C TRP A 72 -5.87 3.56 13.15
N GLY A 73 -4.56 3.45 12.89
CA GLY A 73 -3.63 4.51 13.21
C GLY A 73 -3.79 5.68 12.24
N HIS A 74 -3.23 6.86 12.57
CA HIS A 74 -3.42 8.07 11.80
C HIS A 74 -2.17 8.95 11.80
N ALA A 75 -1.88 9.57 10.66
CA ALA A 75 -0.81 10.55 10.52
C ALA A 75 -1.17 11.60 9.46
N GLU A 76 -0.57 12.79 9.56
CA GLU A 76 -0.69 13.86 8.58
C GLU A 76 0.68 14.30 8.06
N SER A 77 0.73 14.83 6.83
CA SER A 77 1.93 15.35 6.20
C SER A 77 1.63 16.56 5.31
N GLU A 78 2.60 17.48 5.21
CA GLU A 78 2.56 18.58 4.25
C GLU A 78 3.24 18.22 2.92
N ASP A 79 4.04 17.15 2.89
CA ASP A 79 4.94 16.84 1.76
C ASP A 79 5.05 15.34 1.42
N LEU A 80 4.20 14.47 2.00
CA LEU A 80 4.19 13.02 1.78
C LEU A 80 5.43 12.26 2.33
N ILE A 81 6.46 12.95 2.80
CA ILE A 81 7.71 12.33 3.28
C ILE A 81 7.84 12.44 4.78
N LYS A 82 7.61 13.63 5.32
CA LYS A 82 7.63 13.85 6.77
C LYS A 82 6.22 13.80 7.33
N TRP A 83 6.00 12.85 8.21
CA TRP A 83 4.70 12.59 8.81
C TRP A 83 4.66 12.95 10.30
N ASN A 84 3.57 13.55 10.73
CA ASN A 84 3.24 13.78 12.13
C ASN A 84 2.16 12.79 12.54
N HIS A 85 2.43 11.98 13.56
CA HIS A 85 1.43 11.06 14.08
C HIS A 85 0.33 11.83 14.81
N LEU A 86 -0.90 11.44 14.54
CA LEU A 86 -2.13 11.91 15.16
C LEU A 86 -2.68 10.83 16.10
N PRO A 87 -3.67 11.14 16.94
CA PRO A 87 -4.35 10.12 17.74
C PRO A 87 -4.91 8.98 16.87
N ILE A 88 -4.98 7.77 17.43
CA ILE A 88 -5.61 6.62 16.80
C ILE A 88 -7.04 7.00 16.41
N ALA A 89 -7.42 6.75 15.14
CA ALA A 89 -8.68 7.22 14.58
C ALA A 89 -9.86 6.28 14.86
N LEU A 90 -9.64 4.95 14.77
CA LEU A 90 -10.68 3.94 15.01
C LEU A 90 -10.16 2.84 15.93
N ALA A 91 -11.03 2.38 16.83
CA ALA A 91 -10.81 1.23 17.68
C ALA A 91 -12.01 0.26 17.58
N PRO A 92 -11.80 -1.07 17.65
CA PRO A 92 -12.86 -2.05 17.76
C PRO A 92 -13.72 -1.78 19.02
N SER A 93 -15.02 -1.58 18.85
CA SER A 93 -15.88 -1.16 19.97
C SER A 93 -17.35 -1.51 19.81
N GLU A 94 -17.75 -1.95 18.62
CA GLU A 94 -19.13 -2.17 18.23
C GLU A 94 -19.36 -3.63 17.87
N PHE A 95 -20.61 -4.09 17.91
CA PHE A 95 -20.99 -5.49 17.63
C PHE A 95 -20.52 -6.01 16.26
N TYR A 96 -20.17 -5.11 15.35
CA TYR A 96 -19.72 -5.42 14.00
C TYR A 96 -18.18 -5.35 13.84
N ASP A 97 -17.45 -4.91 14.87
CA ASP A 97 -15.98 -4.80 14.81
C ASP A 97 -15.27 -5.09 16.15
N ASP A 98 -15.96 -5.40 17.24
CA ASP A 98 -15.33 -5.73 18.53
C ASP A 98 -14.98 -7.23 18.60
N ASP A 99 -13.82 -7.58 18.05
CA ASP A 99 -13.34 -8.96 17.97
C ASP A 99 -11.80 -8.98 18.06
N ASP A 100 -11.24 -9.98 18.77
CA ASP A 100 -9.78 -10.11 18.96
C ASP A 100 -9.07 -10.54 17.67
N ASP A 101 -9.71 -11.34 16.82
CA ASP A 101 -9.22 -11.78 15.50
C ASP A 101 -9.88 -11.01 14.34
N GLY A 102 -10.43 -9.83 14.65
CA GLY A 102 -11.16 -8.98 13.72
C GLY A 102 -10.80 -7.50 13.89
N GLY A 103 -11.82 -6.66 13.98
CA GLY A 103 -11.65 -5.23 14.22
C GLY A 103 -12.08 -4.33 13.09
N CYS A 104 -11.52 -3.13 13.06
CA CYS A 104 -11.67 -2.16 12.00
C CYS A 104 -10.69 -2.48 10.85
N PHE A 105 -11.12 -3.30 9.88
CA PHE A 105 -10.29 -3.67 8.72
C PHE A 105 -10.19 -2.53 7.72
N SER A 106 -9.42 -2.78 6.64
CA SER A 106 -9.05 -1.77 5.65
C SER A 106 -10.23 -1.08 4.99
N GLY A 107 -9.96 0.11 4.48
CA GLY A 107 -10.93 0.96 3.81
C GLY A 107 -10.33 2.30 3.38
N SER A 108 -11.18 3.24 2.99
CA SER A 108 -10.78 4.51 2.38
C SER A 108 -11.41 5.72 3.05
N ALA A 109 -11.05 6.92 2.56
CA ALA A 109 -11.59 8.19 3.04
C ALA A 109 -12.08 9.06 1.89
N VAL A 110 -13.10 9.88 2.17
CA VAL A 110 -13.59 10.94 1.28
C VAL A 110 -13.91 12.20 2.06
N ASP A 111 -13.84 13.34 1.37
CA ASP A 111 -14.33 14.63 1.87
C ASP A 111 -15.73 14.88 1.32
N ASP A 112 -16.72 14.93 2.20
CA ASP A 112 -18.08 15.36 1.86
C ASP A 112 -18.34 16.74 2.44
N ASN A 113 -18.11 17.76 1.62
CA ASN A 113 -18.35 19.17 1.97
C ASN A 113 -17.67 19.63 3.26
N GLY A 114 -16.41 19.19 3.48
CA GLY A 114 -15.62 19.55 4.66
C GLY A 114 -15.76 18.61 5.85
N VAL A 115 -16.58 17.56 5.74
CA VAL A 115 -16.65 16.44 6.67
C VAL A 115 -15.79 15.30 6.13
N LEU A 116 -14.77 14.91 6.87
CA LEU A 116 -13.96 13.74 6.51
C LEU A 116 -14.69 12.46 6.91
N ILE A 117 -14.96 11.61 5.93
CA ILE A 117 -15.66 10.35 6.14
C ILE A 117 -14.70 9.20 5.86
N LEU A 118 -14.54 8.31 6.84
CA LEU A 118 -13.84 7.04 6.69
C LEU A 118 -14.89 5.96 6.39
N MET A 119 -14.65 5.17 5.36
CA MET A 119 -15.39 3.93 5.10
C MET A 119 -14.47 2.74 5.30
N TYR A 120 -14.83 1.81 6.18
CA TYR A 120 -14.00 0.71 6.60
C TYR A 120 -14.79 -0.59 6.72
N THR A 121 -14.09 -1.71 6.79
CA THR A 121 -14.72 -3.00 7.01
C THR A 121 -14.73 -3.33 8.49
N GLY A 122 -15.91 -3.46 9.08
CA GLY A 122 -16.09 -4.07 10.39
C GLY A 122 -16.02 -5.60 10.27
N THR A 123 -15.16 -6.23 11.05
CA THR A 123 -14.92 -7.67 11.00
C THR A 123 -15.09 -8.30 12.37
N THR A 124 -15.95 -9.32 12.45
CA THR A 124 -16.20 -10.12 13.67
C THR A 124 -16.35 -11.58 13.32
N ASN A 125 -16.27 -12.46 14.35
CA ASN A 125 -16.61 -13.87 14.24
C ASN A 125 -17.91 -14.12 15.01
N ASN A 126 -18.95 -14.54 14.32
CA ASN A 126 -20.28 -14.81 14.91
C ASN A 126 -20.48 -16.27 15.36
N GLY A 127 -19.42 -17.06 15.44
CA GLY A 127 -19.47 -18.50 15.80
C GLY A 127 -19.77 -19.42 14.61
N GLU A 128 -20.23 -18.90 13.50
CA GLU A 128 -20.41 -19.60 12.22
C GLU A 128 -19.29 -19.24 11.21
N GLY A 129 -18.38 -18.39 11.62
CA GLY A 129 -17.23 -17.88 10.85
C GLY A 129 -17.17 -16.36 10.81
N THR A 130 -16.17 -15.86 10.10
CA THR A 130 -15.93 -14.42 9.93
C THR A 130 -17.08 -13.75 9.18
N VAL A 131 -17.52 -12.58 9.65
CA VAL A 131 -18.50 -11.71 9.00
C VAL A 131 -17.84 -10.35 8.77
N GLN A 132 -17.93 -9.86 7.54
CA GLN A 132 -17.37 -8.58 7.11
C GLN A 132 -18.47 -7.68 6.56
N VAL A 133 -18.57 -6.47 7.11
CA VAL A 133 -19.61 -5.50 6.76
C VAL A 133 -18.97 -4.13 6.56
N GLN A 134 -19.56 -3.25 5.73
CA GLN A 134 -18.98 -1.93 5.53
C GLN A 134 -19.62 -0.92 6.48
N CYS A 135 -18.78 -0.11 7.07
CA CYS A 135 -19.10 0.86 8.10
C CYS A 135 -18.52 2.22 7.77
N ILE A 136 -19.10 3.29 8.33
CA ILE A 136 -18.57 4.65 8.21
C ILE A 136 -18.31 5.27 9.57
N ALA A 137 -17.30 6.16 9.60
CA ALA A 137 -17.04 7.07 10.71
C ALA A 137 -16.79 8.48 10.16
N THR A 138 -17.14 9.52 10.91
CA THR A 138 -17.09 10.90 10.43
C THR A 138 -16.29 11.80 11.35
N SER A 139 -15.65 12.82 10.77
CA SER A 139 -14.92 13.85 11.52
C SER A 139 -15.09 15.22 10.87
N ASN A 140 -15.34 16.24 11.69
CA ASN A 140 -15.36 17.65 11.26
C ASN A 140 -13.98 18.32 11.35
N ASP A 141 -13.10 17.81 12.19
CA ASP A 141 -11.76 18.38 12.43
C ASP A 141 -10.64 17.60 11.72
N GLY A 142 -10.93 16.38 11.23
CA GLY A 142 -9.97 15.49 10.60
C GLY A 142 -9.11 14.69 11.59
N VAL A 143 -9.41 14.76 12.89
CA VAL A 143 -8.63 14.13 13.97
C VAL A 143 -9.48 13.21 14.83
N ASN A 144 -10.65 13.68 15.25
CA ASN A 144 -11.56 12.94 16.10
C ASN A 144 -12.68 12.34 15.26
N PHE A 145 -12.87 11.03 15.32
CA PHE A 145 -13.84 10.29 14.51
C PHE A 145 -14.95 9.69 15.38
N GLU A 146 -16.17 9.81 14.90
CA GLU A 146 -17.35 9.20 15.49
C GLU A 146 -17.92 8.15 14.51
N LYS A 147 -18.12 6.92 14.99
CA LYS A 147 -18.76 5.86 14.22
C LYS A 147 -20.23 6.21 14.00
N PHE A 148 -20.70 5.99 12.78
CA PHE A 148 -22.09 6.26 12.44
C PHE A 148 -23.03 5.30 13.18
N GLU A 149 -24.08 5.87 13.82
CA GLU A 149 -25.03 5.09 14.62
C GLU A 149 -25.80 4.04 13.79
N GLY A 150 -26.00 4.32 12.50
CA GLY A 150 -26.69 3.43 11.56
C GLY A 150 -25.79 2.37 10.91
N ASN A 151 -24.54 2.17 11.37
CA ASN A 151 -23.70 1.09 10.87
C ASN A 151 -24.26 -0.32 11.19
N PRO A 152 -24.00 -1.31 10.35
CA PRO A 152 -23.28 -1.26 9.05
C PRO A 152 -24.15 -0.68 7.93
N VAL A 153 -23.49 0.02 6.97
CA VAL A 153 -24.18 0.63 5.81
C VAL A 153 -24.23 -0.29 4.59
N ILE A 154 -23.36 -1.30 4.47
CA ILE A 154 -23.43 -2.35 3.44
C ILE A 154 -23.20 -3.71 4.07
N LEU A 155 -24.09 -4.63 3.80
CA LEU A 155 -24.01 -6.04 4.21
C LEU A 155 -23.40 -6.91 3.10
N PRO A 156 -22.85 -8.10 3.43
CA PRO A 156 -22.29 -9.01 2.43
C PRO A 156 -23.31 -9.39 1.35
N ASN A 157 -22.87 -9.38 0.10
CA ASN A 157 -23.66 -9.81 -1.04
C ASN A 157 -23.42 -11.30 -1.32
N PHE A 158 -24.25 -12.17 -0.77
CA PHE A 158 -24.13 -13.63 -0.96
C PHE A 158 -24.59 -14.11 -2.35
N ILE A 159 -25.15 -13.23 -3.18
CA ILE A 159 -25.50 -13.58 -4.57
C ILE A 159 -24.26 -13.46 -5.46
N GLU A 160 -23.47 -12.38 -5.30
CA GLU A 160 -22.31 -12.10 -6.15
C GLU A 160 -20.97 -12.25 -5.43
N GLY A 161 -20.97 -12.56 -4.14
CA GLY A 161 -19.80 -12.78 -3.31
C GLY A 161 -20.04 -13.82 -2.23
N ASN A 162 -19.29 -13.70 -1.14
CA ASN A 162 -19.42 -14.54 0.06
C ASN A 162 -19.14 -13.72 1.35
N ARG A 163 -18.68 -14.38 2.42
CA ARG A 163 -18.34 -13.75 3.71
C ARG A 163 -17.06 -12.89 3.64
N ASP A 164 -16.15 -13.21 2.72
CA ASP A 164 -15.00 -12.34 2.40
C ASP A 164 -15.53 -11.16 1.59
N PHE A 165 -15.71 -10.01 2.25
CA PHE A 165 -16.37 -8.83 1.67
C PHE A 165 -15.76 -7.58 2.34
N ARG A 166 -14.64 -7.07 1.80
CA ARG A 166 -13.81 -6.09 2.50
C ARG A 166 -13.13 -5.06 1.62
N ASP A 167 -12.50 -4.10 2.28
CA ASP A 167 -11.58 -3.10 1.74
C ASP A 167 -12.28 -2.10 0.80
N PRO A 168 -13.29 -1.35 1.29
CA PRO A 168 -14.06 -0.43 0.46
C PRO A 168 -13.22 0.76 0.01
N LYS A 169 -13.25 1.03 -1.31
CA LYS A 169 -12.71 2.28 -1.89
C LYS A 169 -13.84 3.12 -2.44
N VAL A 170 -14.02 4.30 -1.84
CA VAL A 170 -15.10 5.26 -2.16
C VAL A 170 -14.56 6.40 -3.00
N TRP A 171 -15.37 6.88 -3.96
CA TRP A 171 -15.15 8.13 -4.69
C TRP A 171 -16.48 8.74 -5.13
N LYS A 172 -16.44 9.99 -5.57
CA LYS A 172 -17.59 10.70 -6.14
C LYS A 172 -17.45 10.83 -7.65
N GLU A 173 -18.52 10.55 -8.38
CA GLU A 173 -18.62 10.82 -9.82
C GLU A 173 -19.99 11.44 -10.11
N GLY A 174 -19.98 12.68 -10.63
CA GLY A 174 -21.21 13.45 -10.77
C GLY A 174 -21.88 13.71 -9.43
N ASP A 175 -23.17 13.36 -9.33
CA ASP A 175 -23.97 13.55 -8.11
C ASP A 175 -23.99 12.32 -7.20
N LEU A 176 -23.37 11.20 -7.61
CA LEU A 176 -23.38 9.95 -6.87
C LEU A 176 -22.00 9.61 -6.29
N TRP A 177 -22.04 8.96 -5.13
CA TRP A 177 -20.94 8.26 -4.56
C TRP A 177 -20.91 6.83 -5.11
N TYR A 178 -19.72 6.33 -5.33
CA TYR A 178 -19.46 4.95 -5.72
C TYR A 178 -18.51 4.30 -4.75
N VAL A 179 -18.64 3.00 -4.57
CA VAL A 179 -17.68 2.20 -3.78
C VAL A 179 -17.41 0.89 -4.49
N VAL A 180 -16.13 0.50 -4.53
CA VAL A 180 -15.72 -0.85 -4.89
C VAL A 180 -15.35 -1.61 -3.64
N ILE A 181 -15.71 -2.91 -3.59
CA ILE A 181 -15.47 -3.80 -2.46
C ILE A 181 -14.93 -5.12 -2.99
N GLY A 182 -13.84 -5.61 -2.38
CA GLY A 182 -13.25 -6.89 -2.71
C GLY A 182 -14.04 -8.06 -2.16
N THR A 183 -14.15 -9.13 -2.94
CA THR A 183 -14.81 -10.37 -2.54
C THR A 183 -14.32 -11.56 -3.34
N THR A 184 -14.86 -12.72 -3.06
CA THR A 184 -14.64 -13.94 -3.82
C THR A 184 -15.97 -14.69 -4.07
N LYS A 185 -16.05 -15.39 -5.18
CA LYS A 185 -17.15 -16.32 -5.49
C LYS A 185 -16.60 -17.52 -6.23
N ASN A 186 -16.92 -18.74 -5.78
CA ASN A 186 -16.43 -19.98 -6.38
C ASN A 186 -14.88 -20.06 -6.44
N ASN A 187 -14.19 -19.49 -5.45
CA ASN A 187 -12.73 -19.38 -5.41
C ASN A 187 -12.13 -18.51 -6.56
N GLU A 188 -12.89 -17.53 -7.04
CA GLU A 188 -12.47 -16.52 -8.01
C GLU A 188 -12.61 -15.13 -7.42
N GLY A 189 -11.52 -14.36 -7.46
CA GLY A 189 -11.50 -12.98 -6.96
C GLY A 189 -12.41 -12.08 -7.79
N ARG A 190 -13.11 -11.16 -7.10
CA ARG A 190 -14.05 -10.20 -7.68
C ARG A 190 -13.99 -8.86 -6.99
N VAL A 191 -14.45 -7.86 -7.71
CA VAL A 191 -14.75 -6.54 -7.16
C VAL A 191 -16.20 -6.19 -7.48
N LEU A 192 -16.96 -5.86 -6.45
CA LEU A 192 -18.35 -5.42 -6.57
C LEU A 192 -18.43 -3.89 -6.53
N LEU A 193 -19.30 -3.32 -7.35
CA LEU A 193 -19.58 -1.89 -7.42
C LEU A 193 -20.95 -1.59 -6.81
N TYR A 194 -20.98 -0.58 -5.94
CA TYR A 194 -22.20 -0.01 -5.38
C TYR A 194 -22.24 1.50 -5.65
N SER A 195 -23.44 2.09 -5.61
CA SER A 195 -23.64 3.54 -5.67
C SER A 195 -24.54 4.03 -4.55
N SER A 196 -24.38 5.31 -4.18
CA SER A 196 -25.16 5.95 -3.11
C SER A 196 -25.35 7.44 -3.39
N PRO A 197 -26.48 8.03 -3.04
CA PRO A 197 -26.66 9.48 -3.06
C PRO A 197 -26.03 10.19 -1.86
N ASP A 198 -25.76 9.51 -0.73
CA ASP A 198 -25.51 10.13 0.57
C ASP A 198 -24.47 9.41 1.45
N LEU A 199 -23.78 8.37 0.93
CA LEU A 199 -22.82 7.51 1.66
C LEU A 199 -23.44 6.59 2.73
N ARG A 200 -24.75 6.57 2.88
CA ARG A 200 -25.47 5.79 3.89
C ARG A 200 -26.34 4.72 3.30
N GLU A 201 -27.05 5.06 2.25
CA GLU A 201 -27.92 4.12 1.50
C GLU A 201 -27.22 3.69 0.21
N TRP A 202 -26.89 2.40 0.09
CA TRP A 202 -26.11 1.86 -1.00
C TRP A 202 -26.89 0.84 -1.82
N GLU A 203 -26.83 1.00 -3.13
CA GLU A 203 -27.42 0.07 -4.09
C GLU A 203 -26.35 -0.68 -4.86
N PHE A 204 -26.51 -2.00 -5.00
CA PHE A 204 -25.63 -2.82 -5.84
C PHE A 204 -25.81 -2.42 -7.32
N VAL A 205 -24.70 -2.13 -8.00
CA VAL A 205 -24.71 -1.76 -9.42
C VAL A 205 -24.30 -2.94 -10.29
N SER A 206 -23.11 -3.52 -10.03
CA SER A 206 -22.55 -4.57 -10.90
C SER A 206 -21.40 -5.34 -10.21
N VAL A 207 -21.01 -6.45 -10.84
CA VAL A 207 -19.67 -7.02 -10.71
C VAL A 207 -18.77 -6.21 -11.63
N LEU A 208 -17.90 -5.34 -11.05
CA LEU A 208 -17.04 -4.45 -11.81
C LEU A 208 -15.99 -5.21 -12.59
N ALA A 209 -15.37 -6.19 -11.95
CA ALA A 209 -14.37 -7.07 -12.54
C ALA A 209 -14.28 -8.40 -11.79
N GLU A 210 -13.82 -9.44 -12.48
CA GLU A 210 -13.65 -10.78 -11.92
C GLU A 210 -12.45 -11.51 -12.52
N SER A 211 -11.94 -12.51 -11.78
CA SER A 211 -10.68 -13.22 -12.06
C SER A 211 -10.74 -14.13 -13.28
N HIS A 212 -11.90 -14.73 -13.57
CA HIS A 212 -12.06 -15.81 -14.56
C HIS A 212 -11.04 -16.95 -14.40
N GLY A 213 -10.62 -17.23 -13.15
CA GLY A 213 -9.62 -18.26 -12.82
C GLY A 213 -8.17 -17.88 -13.08
N GLU A 214 -7.87 -16.72 -13.66
CA GLU A 214 -6.51 -16.33 -14.06
C GLU A 214 -5.82 -15.34 -13.10
N LEU A 215 -6.58 -14.61 -12.28
CA LEU A 215 -6.07 -13.48 -11.50
C LEU A 215 -6.24 -13.66 -9.98
N GLY A 216 -6.19 -14.91 -9.50
CA GLY A 216 -6.28 -15.22 -8.08
C GLY A 216 -7.68 -15.50 -7.58
N SER A 217 -7.77 -15.95 -6.32
CA SER A 217 -8.98 -16.48 -5.71
C SER A 217 -9.77 -15.45 -4.89
N MET A 218 -9.12 -14.42 -4.40
CA MET A 218 -9.71 -13.27 -3.69
C MET A 218 -8.94 -12.01 -4.07
N TRP A 219 -9.63 -10.89 -4.20
CA TRP A 219 -9.00 -9.59 -4.48
C TRP A 219 -9.17 -8.66 -3.28
N GLU A 220 -8.08 -8.43 -2.57
CA GLU A 220 -8.01 -7.51 -1.44
C GLU A 220 -7.66 -6.11 -1.89
N CYS A 221 -8.04 -5.12 -1.09
CA CYS A 221 -7.69 -3.71 -1.23
C CYS A 221 -7.90 -3.16 -2.65
N PRO A 222 -9.11 -3.34 -3.25
CA PRO A 222 -9.37 -2.76 -4.55
C PRO A 222 -9.31 -1.23 -4.46
N ASP A 223 -8.64 -0.61 -5.44
CA ASP A 223 -8.57 0.84 -5.58
C ASP A 223 -8.93 1.22 -7.02
N PHE A 224 -10.02 1.96 -7.21
CA PHE A 224 -10.52 2.33 -8.53
C PHE A 224 -10.42 3.84 -8.74
N PHE A 225 -9.71 4.25 -9.80
CA PHE A 225 -9.43 5.66 -10.07
C PHE A 225 -9.16 5.96 -11.53
N ARG A 226 -9.15 7.24 -11.86
CA ARG A 226 -8.86 7.74 -13.21
C ARG A 226 -7.39 8.16 -13.35
N VAL A 227 -6.76 7.81 -14.49
CA VAL A 227 -5.47 8.33 -14.94
C VAL A 227 -5.59 8.74 -16.40
N GLY A 228 -5.46 10.04 -16.69
CA GLY A 228 -5.76 10.57 -18.01
C GLY A 228 -7.22 10.33 -18.41
N ASP A 229 -7.44 9.70 -19.54
CA ASP A 229 -8.76 9.33 -20.06
C ASP A 229 -9.19 7.90 -19.66
N LYS A 230 -8.31 7.13 -19.01
CA LYS A 230 -8.55 5.75 -18.62
C LYS A 230 -8.89 5.61 -17.14
N HIS A 231 -9.55 4.48 -16.82
CA HIS A 231 -9.76 4.03 -15.44
C HIS A 231 -8.82 2.88 -15.12
N VAL A 232 -8.42 2.82 -13.88
CA VAL A 232 -7.52 1.80 -13.34
C VAL A 232 -8.20 1.14 -12.15
N LEU A 233 -8.22 -0.19 -12.14
CA LEU A 233 -8.51 -0.99 -10.96
C LEU A 233 -7.21 -1.61 -10.47
N MET A 234 -6.71 -1.19 -9.29
CA MET A 234 -5.63 -1.87 -8.57
C MET A 234 -6.22 -2.82 -7.54
N PHE A 235 -5.53 -3.92 -7.24
CA PHE A 235 -5.91 -4.86 -6.20
C PHE A 235 -4.74 -5.77 -5.82
N SER A 236 -4.84 -6.41 -4.67
CA SER A 236 -3.86 -7.39 -4.17
C SER A 236 -4.49 -8.80 -4.22
N PRO A 237 -4.15 -9.61 -5.24
CA PRO A 237 -4.74 -10.93 -5.43
C PRO A 237 -4.15 -11.96 -4.46
N ILE A 238 -5.01 -12.75 -3.82
CA ILE A 238 -4.62 -13.97 -3.10
C ILE A 238 -4.57 -15.14 -4.09
N GLY A 239 -3.57 -16.02 -3.93
CA GLY A 239 -3.49 -17.25 -4.72
C GLY A 239 -2.93 -17.07 -6.14
N LEU A 240 -2.21 -15.98 -6.40
CA LEU A 240 -1.57 -15.72 -7.70
C LEU A 240 -0.03 -15.87 -7.65
N GLY A 241 0.45 -16.91 -6.96
CA GLY A 241 1.87 -17.21 -6.85
C GLY A 241 2.69 -16.03 -6.31
N THR A 242 3.68 -15.58 -7.08
CA THR A 242 4.57 -14.48 -6.68
C THR A 242 4.05 -13.08 -7.02
N THR A 243 2.87 -12.95 -7.60
CA THR A 243 2.27 -11.66 -7.92
C THR A 243 1.38 -11.21 -6.76
N ILE A 244 1.71 -10.07 -6.18
CA ILE A 244 1.11 -9.58 -4.92
C ILE A 244 0.28 -8.31 -5.08
N THR A 245 0.48 -7.57 -6.17
CA THR A 245 -0.33 -6.39 -6.48
C THR A 245 -0.39 -6.19 -7.99
N MET A 246 -1.61 -6.02 -8.50
CA MET A 246 -1.90 -5.87 -9.92
C MET A 246 -2.72 -4.63 -10.23
N TYR A 247 -2.76 -4.28 -11.50
CA TYR A 247 -3.70 -3.32 -12.05
C TYR A 247 -4.33 -3.82 -13.36
N LEU A 248 -5.55 -3.36 -13.61
CA LEU A 248 -6.26 -3.45 -14.89
C LEU A 248 -6.51 -2.03 -15.38
N ILE A 249 -6.33 -1.77 -16.68
CA ILE A 249 -6.62 -0.47 -17.33
C ILE A 249 -7.74 -0.65 -18.34
N GLY A 250 -8.69 0.26 -18.36
CA GLY A 250 -9.81 0.21 -19.27
C GLY A 250 -10.71 1.43 -19.24
N ASP A 251 -11.90 1.26 -19.75
CA ASP A 251 -12.92 2.29 -19.84
C ASP A 251 -14.11 1.95 -18.93
N MET A 252 -14.60 2.94 -18.19
CA MET A 252 -15.76 2.82 -17.30
C MET A 252 -16.97 3.50 -17.91
N ASP A 253 -18.05 2.77 -18.03
CA ASP A 253 -19.38 3.30 -18.35
C ASP A 253 -20.23 3.35 -17.08
N TYR A 254 -20.33 4.51 -16.47
CA TYR A 254 -21.12 4.72 -15.25
C TYR A 254 -22.63 4.53 -15.46
N SER A 255 -23.14 4.68 -16.69
CA SER A 255 -24.56 4.48 -16.98
C SER A 255 -25.00 3.02 -16.88
N THR A 256 -24.07 2.11 -17.12
CA THR A 256 -24.30 0.65 -17.04
C THR A 256 -23.54 -0.02 -15.89
N GLY A 257 -22.65 0.72 -15.22
CA GLY A 257 -21.78 0.16 -14.20
C GLY A 257 -20.73 -0.80 -14.75
N LYS A 258 -20.39 -0.70 -16.05
CA LYS A 258 -19.51 -1.65 -16.71
C LYS A 258 -18.08 -1.08 -16.86
N PHE A 259 -17.11 -1.82 -16.34
CA PHE A 259 -15.68 -1.59 -16.59
C PHE A 259 -15.19 -2.60 -17.64
N THR A 260 -14.67 -2.09 -18.75
CA THR A 260 -14.10 -2.92 -19.81
C THR A 260 -12.61 -2.67 -19.88
N TRP A 261 -11.84 -3.58 -19.28
CA TRP A 261 -10.38 -3.47 -19.27
C TRP A 261 -9.76 -4.17 -20.48
N THR A 262 -8.63 -3.62 -20.94
CA THR A 262 -7.88 -4.09 -22.12
C THR A 262 -6.42 -4.41 -21.80
N GLU A 263 -5.89 -3.82 -20.72
CA GLU A 263 -4.52 -3.97 -20.30
C GLU A 263 -4.44 -4.41 -18.84
N LYS A 264 -3.42 -5.21 -18.50
CA LYS A 264 -3.09 -5.60 -17.13
C LYS A 264 -1.59 -5.54 -16.88
N GLY A 265 -1.21 -5.29 -15.61
CA GLY A 265 0.19 -5.28 -15.22
C GLY A 265 0.39 -5.44 -13.72
N LYS A 266 1.65 -5.54 -13.32
CA LYS A 266 2.05 -5.54 -11.90
C LYS A 266 2.31 -4.11 -11.46
N VAL A 267 1.90 -3.78 -10.23
CA VAL A 267 2.23 -2.47 -9.62
C VAL A 267 3.68 -2.45 -9.15
N ASP A 268 4.14 -3.57 -8.60
CA ASP A 268 5.50 -3.74 -8.11
C ASP A 268 6.01 -5.14 -8.47
N SER A 269 7.31 -5.26 -8.70
CA SER A 269 7.96 -6.54 -9.02
C SER A 269 8.91 -7.02 -7.91
N GLY A 270 8.95 -6.31 -6.78
CA GLY A 270 9.73 -6.67 -5.60
C GLY A 270 9.07 -7.72 -4.72
N CYS A 271 9.58 -7.83 -3.51
CA CYS A 271 9.06 -8.77 -2.50
C CYS A 271 8.02 -8.12 -1.60
N ASP A 272 8.18 -6.83 -1.30
CA ASP A 272 7.50 -6.19 -0.18
C ASP A 272 6.74 -4.95 -0.67
N PHE A 273 5.57 -5.16 -1.29
CA PHE A 273 4.65 -4.10 -1.70
C PHE A 273 3.24 -4.66 -1.81
N TYR A 274 2.40 -4.42 -0.80
CA TYR A 274 1.05 -4.99 -0.71
C TYR A 274 0.00 -3.92 -0.40
N ALA A 275 -1.27 -4.19 -0.74
CA ALA A 275 -2.42 -3.39 -0.38
C ALA A 275 -2.30 -1.88 -0.68
N PRO A 276 -1.79 -1.44 -1.86
CA PRO A 276 -1.63 -0.02 -2.12
C PRO A 276 -2.95 0.71 -2.13
N GLN A 277 -2.92 1.95 -1.64
CA GLN A 277 -4.04 2.87 -1.74
C GLN A 277 -3.62 4.17 -2.43
N SER A 278 -4.54 4.75 -3.21
CA SER A 278 -4.30 5.97 -3.96
C SER A 278 -5.08 7.17 -3.43
N LEU A 279 -4.52 8.36 -3.63
CA LEU A 279 -5.21 9.64 -3.55
C LEU A 279 -5.03 10.46 -4.83
N LEU A 280 -5.95 11.37 -5.09
CA LEU A 280 -5.78 12.47 -6.04
C LEU A 280 -5.51 13.74 -5.24
N ASP A 281 -4.37 14.38 -5.46
CA ASP A 281 -4.02 15.61 -4.76
C ASP A 281 -4.54 16.87 -5.48
N ASP A 282 -4.42 18.03 -4.84
CA ASP A 282 -4.81 19.34 -5.36
C ASP A 282 -3.97 19.82 -6.56
N LYS A 283 -2.84 19.15 -6.80
CA LYS A 283 -1.99 19.37 -8.00
C LYS A 283 -2.41 18.47 -9.18
N GLY A 284 -3.46 17.65 -9.00
CA GLY A 284 -3.96 16.72 -10.00
C GLY A 284 -3.11 15.47 -10.17
N ARG A 285 -2.23 15.15 -9.21
CA ARG A 285 -1.42 13.93 -9.23
C ARG A 285 -2.17 12.76 -8.57
N ARG A 286 -2.14 11.61 -9.21
CA ARG A 286 -2.55 10.35 -8.57
C ARG A 286 -1.33 9.75 -7.87
N ILE A 287 -1.41 9.61 -6.56
CA ILE A 287 -0.30 9.14 -5.72
C ILE A 287 -0.72 7.87 -5.01
N ILE A 288 0.15 6.86 -4.99
CA ILE A 288 -0.05 5.60 -4.27
C ILE A 288 0.99 5.43 -3.17
N ILE A 289 0.60 4.71 -2.14
CA ILE A 289 1.48 4.17 -1.09
C ILE A 289 1.04 2.74 -0.79
N GLY A 290 1.95 1.84 -0.50
CA GLY A 290 1.66 0.44 -0.19
C GLY A 290 2.40 -0.03 1.06
N TRP A 291 1.95 -1.11 1.66
CA TRP A 291 2.65 -1.75 2.77
C TRP A 291 3.93 -2.43 2.31
N ALA A 292 5.04 -2.06 2.88
CA ALA A 292 6.36 -2.57 2.54
C ALA A 292 6.76 -3.70 3.49
N ASN A 293 6.05 -4.80 3.40
CA ASN A 293 6.31 -6.06 4.09
C ASN A 293 5.58 -7.22 3.37
N SER A 294 5.61 -8.41 3.94
CA SER A 294 5.04 -9.62 3.36
C SER A 294 4.19 -10.37 4.39
N TRP A 295 3.16 -11.06 3.91
CA TRP A 295 2.36 -11.97 4.72
C TRP A 295 3.02 -13.35 4.87
N PRO A 296 2.82 -14.08 5.99
CA PRO A 296 3.37 -15.42 6.20
C PRO A 296 2.96 -16.47 5.16
N TRP A 297 1.86 -16.26 4.44
CA TRP A 297 1.41 -17.15 3.37
C TRP A 297 2.11 -16.92 2.01
N MET A 298 2.95 -15.89 1.90
CA MET A 298 3.73 -15.64 0.68
C MET A 298 4.94 -16.58 0.60
N GLU A 299 5.24 -17.10 -0.59
CA GLU A 299 6.24 -18.15 -0.81
C GLU A 299 7.66 -17.79 -0.35
N TRP A 300 8.02 -16.52 -0.37
CA TRP A 300 9.35 -16.03 0.03
C TRP A 300 9.43 -15.60 1.50
N PHE A 301 8.31 -15.62 2.21
CA PHE A 301 8.29 -15.25 3.61
C PHE A 301 8.99 -16.31 4.45
N SER A 302 9.85 -15.91 5.36
CA SER A 302 10.44 -16.79 6.36
C SER A 302 10.35 -16.22 7.76
N ASP A 303 10.48 -14.90 7.91
CA ASP A 303 10.41 -14.21 9.21
C ASP A 303 10.13 -12.74 9.01
N PHE A 304 9.52 -12.08 10.00
CA PHE A 304 9.33 -10.63 10.01
C PHE A 304 10.61 -9.84 10.37
N GLY A 305 11.65 -10.51 10.82
CA GLY A 305 12.91 -9.90 11.19
C GLY A 305 13.01 -9.48 12.67
N PRO A 306 14.15 -8.89 13.06
CA PRO A 306 14.48 -8.63 14.46
C PRO A 306 13.71 -7.45 15.08
N ASN A 307 13.05 -6.65 14.29
CA ASN A 307 12.26 -5.49 14.72
C ASN A 307 11.05 -5.86 15.58
N MET A 308 10.56 -7.10 15.48
CA MET A 308 9.48 -7.59 16.36
C MET A 308 9.90 -7.61 17.84
N GLU A 309 11.16 -7.95 18.12
CA GLU A 309 11.72 -7.91 19.49
C GLU A 309 11.82 -6.45 19.98
N ASP A 310 12.03 -5.51 19.07
CA ASP A 310 12.04 -4.07 19.33
C ASP A 310 10.63 -3.45 19.39
N LYS A 311 9.58 -4.26 19.48
CA LYS A 311 8.16 -3.88 19.64
C LYS A 311 7.61 -3.03 18.48
N TRP A 312 8.04 -3.28 17.24
CA TRP A 312 7.43 -2.67 16.06
C TRP A 312 7.55 -3.58 14.84
N ASN A 313 6.64 -3.44 13.89
CA ASN A 313 6.69 -4.16 12.63
C ASN A 313 5.90 -3.45 11.54
N GLY A 314 6.44 -3.49 10.31
CA GLY A 314 5.84 -2.90 9.13
C GLY A 314 6.28 -1.45 8.88
N ALA A 315 6.30 -1.10 7.60
CA ALA A 315 6.55 0.24 7.09
C ALA A 315 5.73 0.46 5.82
N MET A 316 5.56 1.71 5.41
CA MET A 316 5.00 2.02 4.10
C MET A 316 6.11 2.24 3.08
N SER A 317 5.83 1.92 1.82
CA SER A 317 6.71 2.25 0.70
C SER A 317 6.86 3.78 0.55
N LEU A 318 7.84 4.21 -0.24
CA LEU A 318 7.83 5.61 -0.69
C LEU A 318 6.56 5.88 -1.49
N PRO A 319 5.90 7.03 -1.29
CA PRO A 319 4.80 7.47 -2.14
C PRO A 319 5.25 7.61 -3.59
N ARG A 320 4.43 7.14 -4.53
CA ARG A 320 4.71 7.14 -5.97
C ARG A 320 3.59 7.81 -6.75
N GLU A 321 3.93 8.69 -7.66
CA GLU A 321 3.00 9.23 -8.64
C GLU A 321 2.72 8.18 -9.72
N VAL A 322 1.44 7.98 -10.04
CA VAL A 322 0.97 7.05 -11.08
C VAL A 322 0.79 7.83 -12.38
N LYS A 323 1.43 7.38 -13.43
CA LYS A 323 1.28 7.95 -14.78
C LYS A 323 1.00 6.86 -15.80
N LEU A 324 0.16 7.18 -16.77
CA LEU A 324 0.00 6.35 -17.96
C LEU A 324 1.15 6.66 -18.94
N ASP A 325 1.88 5.64 -19.34
CA ASP A 325 2.85 5.74 -20.42
C ASP A 325 2.12 5.62 -21.77
N GLU A 326 1.96 6.70 -22.47
CA GLU A 326 1.27 6.76 -23.77
C GLU A 326 1.92 5.87 -24.84
N LYS A 327 3.22 5.58 -24.73
CA LYS A 327 3.94 4.73 -25.69
C LYS A 327 3.63 3.25 -25.52
N THR A 328 3.48 2.81 -24.27
CA THR A 328 3.33 1.38 -23.93
C THR A 328 1.91 1.02 -23.47
N GLY A 329 1.09 1.99 -23.14
CA GLY A 329 -0.22 1.78 -22.52
C GLY A 329 -0.16 1.27 -21.08
N LYS A 330 1.03 1.15 -20.48
CA LYS A 330 1.25 0.65 -19.11
C LYS A 330 1.34 1.79 -18.10
N LEU A 331 1.15 1.47 -16.83
CA LEU A 331 1.38 2.44 -15.73
C LEU A 331 2.87 2.55 -15.39
N LYS A 332 3.29 3.76 -15.05
CA LYS A 332 4.57 4.08 -14.41
C LYS A 332 4.31 4.57 -12.99
N PHE A 333 5.15 4.13 -12.06
CA PHE A 333 5.10 4.45 -10.63
C PHE A 333 6.39 5.16 -10.24
N ILE A 334 6.32 6.49 -10.16
CA ILE A 334 7.50 7.35 -10.01
C ILE A 334 7.53 7.91 -8.58
N PRO A 335 8.62 7.75 -7.81
CA PRO A 335 8.73 8.38 -6.50
C PRO A 335 8.38 9.86 -6.54
N VAL A 336 7.59 10.33 -5.57
CA VAL A 336 7.17 11.73 -5.51
C VAL A 336 8.36 12.66 -5.43
N GLU A 337 8.25 13.84 -6.08
CA GLU A 337 9.39 14.77 -6.20
C GLU A 337 9.82 15.36 -4.87
N GLU A 338 8.93 15.41 -3.90
CA GLU A 338 9.17 15.95 -2.56
C GLU A 338 10.33 15.26 -1.83
N ILE A 339 10.62 13.97 -2.16
CA ILE A 339 11.79 13.25 -1.60
C ILE A 339 13.12 13.96 -1.92
N LYS A 340 13.20 14.69 -3.03
CA LYS A 340 14.40 15.43 -3.43
C LYS A 340 14.76 16.54 -2.44
N ASN A 341 13.79 17.09 -1.70
CA ASN A 341 13.99 18.13 -0.68
C ASN A 341 14.78 17.60 0.54
N TYR A 342 14.87 16.29 0.68
CA TYR A 342 15.59 15.62 1.79
C TYR A 342 17.02 15.22 1.44
N ARG A 343 17.46 15.47 0.19
CA ARG A 343 18.85 15.31 -0.22
C ARG A 343 19.74 16.31 0.55
N LYS A 344 20.83 15.81 1.17
CA LYS A 344 21.74 16.65 1.99
C LYS A 344 23.07 16.87 1.30
N GLU A 345 23.70 15.82 0.82
CA GLU A 345 25.01 15.84 0.21
C GLU A 345 24.94 15.08 -1.11
N GLU A 346 25.56 15.62 -2.15
CA GLU A 346 25.68 14.96 -3.43
C GLU A 346 27.14 14.61 -3.72
N ASN A 347 27.41 13.34 -4.00
CA ASN A 347 28.71 12.86 -4.44
C ASN A 347 28.61 12.35 -5.88
N LYS A 348 29.31 13.02 -6.80
CA LYS A 348 29.37 12.60 -8.20
C LYS A 348 30.57 11.70 -8.44
N VAL A 349 30.31 10.52 -9.01
CA VAL A 349 31.36 9.59 -9.41
C VAL A 349 31.25 9.41 -10.93
N GLU A 350 32.27 9.88 -11.66
CA GLU A 350 32.35 9.60 -13.10
C GLU A 350 32.91 8.20 -13.34
N LEU A 351 32.12 7.36 -13.96
CA LEU A 351 32.51 6.04 -14.47
C LEU A 351 32.34 6.03 -15.98
N ARG A 352 33.39 6.40 -16.72
CA ARG A 352 33.33 6.46 -18.18
C ARG A 352 33.41 5.10 -18.84
N ILE A 353 34.24 4.23 -18.30
CA ILE A 353 34.41 2.83 -18.75
C ILE A 353 34.64 1.99 -17.51
N LEU A 354 33.82 0.94 -17.35
CA LEU A 354 34.00 -0.06 -16.34
C LEU A 354 34.27 -1.41 -17.00
N ASN A 355 35.49 -1.89 -16.84
CA ASN A 355 35.87 -3.24 -17.20
C ASN A 355 36.32 -3.96 -15.93
N GLY A 356 35.51 -4.89 -15.44
CA GLY A 356 35.67 -5.54 -14.14
C GLY A 356 34.82 -4.92 -13.04
N SER A 357 35.31 -4.73 -11.84
CA SER A 357 34.56 -4.21 -10.68
C SER A 357 35.17 -2.94 -10.11
N LYS A 358 34.32 -2.11 -9.50
CA LYS A 358 34.72 -0.91 -8.79
C LYS A 358 33.94 -0.75 -7.50
N ASP A 359 34.63 -0.58 -6.38
CA ASP A 359 34.03 -0.23 -5.11
C ASP A 359 33.73 1.26 -5.07
N ILE A 360 32.48 1.60 -4.75
CA ILE A 360 32.04 2.95 -4.51
C ILE A 360 31.81 3.08 -2.99
N LYS A 361 32.69 3.83 -2.33
CA LYS A 361 32.52 4.12 -0.91
C LYS A 361 31.48 5.20 -0.73
N ILE A 362 30.35 4.83 -0.13
CA ILE A 362 29.34 5.77 0.34
C ILE A 362 29.70 6.10 1.79
N SER A 363 29.76 7.40 2.14
CA SER A 363 30.04 7.83 3.51
C SER A 363 29.07 7.16 4.49
N HIS A 364 29.57 6.48 5.47
CA HIS A 364 29.05 5.79 6.67
C HIS A 364 27.52 5.87 7.01
N ARG A 365 26.64 6.04 6.02
CA ARG A 365 25.20 6.20 6.24
C ARG A 365 24.45 5.12 5.49
N ASN A 366 23.49 4.49 6.16
CA ASN A 366 22.62 3.49 5.56
C ASN A 366 21.52 4.12 4.66
N ARG A 367 21.31 5.45 4.79
CA ARG A 367 20.25 6.21 4.12
C ARG A 367 20.84 6.98 2.96
N TYR A 368 20.53 6.58 1.75
CA TYR A 368 21.03 7.24 0.53
C TYR A 368 20.10 7.04 -0.64
N GLU A 369 20.22 7.92 -1.60
CA GLU A 369 19.71 7.75 -2.97
C GLU A 369 20.92 7.56 -3.89
N MET A 370 20.83 6.62 -4.81
CA MET A 370 21.82 6.39 -5.85
C MET A 370 21.14 6.47 -7.20
N LEU A 371 21.59 7.41 -8.02
CA LEU A 371 21.11 7.59 -9.40
C LEU A 371 22.27 7.40 -10.36
N PHE A 372 22.11 6.55 -11.35
CA PHE A 372 23.09 6.37 -12.42
C PHE A 372 22.42 6.03 -13.74
N ASN A 373 23.12 6.36 -14.81
CA ASN A 373 22.70 6.12 -16.18
C ASN A 373 23.65 5.12 -16.84
N ILE A 374 23.09 4.19 -17.58
CA ILE A 374 23.81 3.21 -18.37
C ILE A 374 23.61 3.58 -19.85
N ASP A 375 24.69 3.86 -20.56
CA ASP A 375 24.67 4.04 -22.00
C ASP A 375 24.57 2.67 -22.68
N LEU A 376 23.35 2.31 -23.07
CA LEU A 376 23.05 1.03 -23.72
C LEU A 376 23.59 0.96 -25.15
N LYS A 377 23.79 2.13 -25.80
CA LYS A 377 24.27 2.20 -27.19
C LYS A 377 25.75 1.84 -27.31
N SER A 378 26.55 2.22 -26.32
CA SER A 378 27.99 1.98 -26.34
C SER A 378 28.44 0.82 -25.46
N THR A 379 27.57 0.30 -24.59
CA THR A 379 27.95 -0.82 -23.72
C THR A 379 28.09 -2.13 -24.50
N THR A 380 29.12 -2.87 -24.16
CA THR A 380 29.33 -4.27 -24.62
C THR A 380 29.11 -5.27 -23.49
N ALA A 381 28.79 -4.78 -22.29
CA ALA A 381 28.53 -5.62 -21.14
C ALA A 381 27.21 -6.40 -21.32
N LYS A 382 27.20 -7.67 -20.98
CA LYS A 382 26.01 -8.51 -20.97
C LYS A 382 25.19 -8.29 -19.70
N GLU A 383 25.86 -7.96 -18.61
CA GLU A 383 25.24 -7.74 -17.31
C GLU A 383 25.96 -6.64 -16.51
N LEU A 384 25.20 -5.98 -15.65
CA LEU A 384 25.73 -5.11 -14.59
C LEU A 384 25.20 -5.61 -13.24
N ILE A 385 26.12 -5.81 -12.30
CA ILE A 385 25.81 -6.25 -10.94
C ILE A 385 26.11 -5.14 -9.96
N ILE A 386 25.10 -4.78 -9.16
CA ILE A 386 25.21 -3.81 -8.06
C ILE A 386 25.08 -4.58 -6.76
N LYS A 387 26.13 -4.55 -5.96
CA LYS A 387 26.13 -5.14 -4.63
C LYS A 387 25.89 -4.06 -3.59
N LEU A 388 24.80 -4.20 -2.84
CA LEU A 388 24.42 -3.25 -1.82
C LEU A 388 24.67 -3.84 -0.44
N ARG A 389 25.18 -3.00 0.48
CA ARG A 389 25.41 -3.35 1.89
C ARG A 389 26.27 -4.60 2.10
N GLU A 390 27.20 -4.85 1.17
CA GLU A 390 28.10 -6.02 1.23
C GLU A 390 28.95 -5.97 2.51
N ASN A 391 28.91 -7.01 3.28
CA ASN A 391 29.72 -7.23 4.46
C ASN A 391 29.96 -8.74 4.69
N LYS A 392 30.65 -9.11 5.77
CA LYS A 392 30.97 -10.51 6.07
C LYS A 392 29.75 -11.42 6.29
N ASN A 393 28.58 -10.86 6.55
CA ASN A 393 27.36 -11.61 6.86
C ASN A 393 26.42 -11.73 5.67
N GLY A 394 26.55 -10.86 4.64
CA GLY A 394 25.63 -10.90 3.51
C GLY A 394 25.79 -9.75 2.52
N VAL A 395 24.96 -9.80 1.48
CA VAL A 395 24.89 -8.85 0.38
C VAL A 395 23.51 -8.88 -0.28
N ALA A 396 22.94 -7.73 -0.59
CA ALA A 396 21.80 -7.62 -1.50
C ALA A 396 22.31 -7.31 -2.91
N ILE A 397 21.80 -8.03 -3.91
CA ILE A 397 22.26 -7.93 -5.29
C ILE A 397 21.14 -7.43 -6.19
N ILE A 398 21.43 -6.37 -6.95
CA ILE A 398 20.64 -5.94 -8.09
C ILE A 398 21.45 -6.29 -9.34
N LYS A 399 20.88 -7.11 -10.23
CA LYS A 399 21.48 -7.47 -11.49
C LYS A 399 20.63 -6.95 -12.64
N LEU A 400 21.24 -6.18 -13.51
CA LEU A 400 20.70 -5.80 -14.81
C LEU A 400 21.27 -6.78 -15.85
N ASP A 401 20.44 -7.69 -16.30
CA ASP A 401 20.76 -8.63 -17.38
C ASP A 401 20.38 -7.99 -18.72
N ILE A 402 21.34 -7.33 -19.35
CA ILE A 402 21.13 -6.56 -20.56
C ILE A 402 20.85 -7.50 -21.76
N GLU A 403 21.51 -8.65 -21.78
CA GLU A 403 21.35 -9.64 -22.85
C GLU A 403 19.94 -10.24 -22.84
N ASN A 404 19.41 -10.59 -21.67
CA ASN A 404 18.08 -11.18 -21.49
C ASN A 404 16.99 -10.12 -21.18
N LYS A 405 17.35 -8.85 -21.10
CA LYS A 405 16.45 -7.72 -20.79
C LYS A 405 15.67 -7.92 -19.49
N GLN A 406 16.38 -8.24 -18.41
CA GLN A 406 15.77 -8.46 -17.09
C GLN A 406 16.45 -7.64 -16.00
N LEU A 407 15.64 -7.14 -15.09
CA LEU A 407 16.08 -6.67 -13.78
C LEU A 407 15.85 -7.79 -12.77
N ILE A 408 16.89 -8.15 -12.02
CA ILE A 408 16.84 -9.21 -11.01
C ILE A 408 17.28 -8.62 -9.69
N PHE A 409 16.48 -8.87 -8.64
CA PHE A 409 16.81 -8.56 -7.25
C PHE A 409 16.97 -9.86 -6.48
N ASP A 410 18.17 -10.09 -5.93
CA ASP A 410 18.50 -11.29 -5.15
C ASP A 410 18.87 -10.89 -3.72
N ARG A 411 18.11 -11.38 -2.76
CA ARG A 411 18.36 -11.22 -1.33
C ARG A 411 18.58 -12.55 -0.58
N ASN A 412 18.89 -13.63 -1.29
CA ASN A 412 19.13 -14.93 -0.67
C ASN A 412 20.25 -14.93 0.38
N ASN A 413 21.24 -14.06 0.18
CA ASN A 413 22.38 -13.93 1.07
C ASN A 413 22.45 -12.54 1.72
N CYS A 414 21.29 -11.90 2.01
CA CYS A 414 21.25 -10.54 2.54
C CYS A 414 21.36 -10.54 4.07
N ASP A 415 20.40 -11.08 4.77
CA ASP A 415 20.29 -10.96 6.24
C ASP A 415 19.87 -12.26 6.96
N GLY A 416 19.38 -13.25 6.22
CA GLY A 416 18.95 -14.54 6.77
C GLY A 416 17.47 -14.61 7.16
N TYR A 417 16.72 -13.50 7.09
CA TYR A 417 15.29 -13.47 7.41
C TYR A 417 14.45 -13.83 6.18
N ASN A 418 14.18 -12.88 5.30
CA ASN A 418 13.43 -13.14 4.10
C ASN A 418 14.36 -13.35 2.91
N LYS A 419 14.18 -14.46 2.21
CA LYS A 419 14.99 -14.87 1.06
C LYS A 419 14.16 -14.75 -0.21
N GLY A 420 14.82 -14.82 -1.33
CA GLY A 420 14.18 -14.90 -2.63
C GLY A 420 14.87 -14.11 -3.71
N ILE A 421 14.54 -14.48 -4.94
CA ILE A 421 14.91 -13.77 -6.14
C ILE A 421 13.65 -13.29 -6.81
N LYS A 422 13.60 -12.00 -7.13
CA LYS A 422 12.54 -11.40 -7.94
C LYS A 422 13.10 -10.86 -9.23
N SER A 423 12.33 -10.96 -10.29
CA SER A 423 12.73 -10.42 -11.58
C SER A 423 11.55 -9.78 -12.32
N CYS A 424 11.87 -8.82 -13.16
CA CYS A 424 10.94 -8.28 -14.15
C CYS A 424 11.66 -8.01 -15.47
N ASP A 425 10.87 -7.97 -16.53
CA ASP A 425 11.37 -7.61 -17.84
C ASP A 425 11.71 -6.13 -17.91
N LEU A 426 12.76 -5.79 -18.64
CA LEU A 426 13.19 -4.43 -18.94
C LEU A 426 12.81 -4.06 -20.36
N ASP A 427 12.05 -2.99 -20.49
CA ASP A 427 11.78 -2.38 -21.79
C ASP A 427 12.99 -1.49 -22.18
N LEU A 428 13.95 -2.05 -22.92
CA LEU A 428 15.17 -1.34 -23.36
C LEU A 428 14.95 -0.70 -24.73
N PHE A 429 14.05 0.28 -24.81
CA PHE A 429 13.75 0.99 -26.08
C PHE A 429 14.57 2.27 -26.28
N GLU A 430 15.25 2.73 -25.24
CA GLU A 430 16.04 3.96 -25.28
C GLU A 430 17.54 3.65 -25.28
N ASP A 431 18.34 4.58 -25.76
CA ASP A 431 19.81 4.45 -25.77
C ASP A 431 20.42 4.52 -24.36
N THR A 432 19.62 4.92 -23.37
CA THR A 432 20.07 5.09 -21.97
C THR A 432 19.06 4.46 -21.00
N LEU A 433 19.55 3.67 -20.06
CA LEU A 433 18.77 3.16 -18.94
C LEU A 433 19.14 3.91 -17.67
N SER A 434 18.17 4.58 -17.07
CA SER A 434 18.31 5.24 -15.76
C SER A 434 17.89 4.31 -14.64
N VAL A 435 18.74 4.18 -13.63
CA VAL A 435 18.47 3.38 -12.42
C VAL A 435 18.52 4.30 -11.21
N ASN A 436 17.45 4.28 -10.42
CA ASN A 436 17.36 5.04 -9.17
C ASN A 436 17.10 4.08 -8.00
N ILE A 437 17.96 4.10 -7.00
CA ILE A 437 17.90 3.23 -5.83
C ILE A 437 17.77 4.09 -4.59
N PHE A 438 16.73 3.85 -3.83
CA PHE A 438 16.54 4.43 -2.50
C PHE A 438 16.85 3.36 -1.45
N SER A 439 17.73 3.70 -0.52
CA SER A 439 18.12 2.82 0.58
C SER A 439 17.85 3.48 1.91
N ASP A 440 17.19 2.77 2.82
CA ASP A 440 16.93 3.18 4.20
C ASP A 440 17.49 2.15 5.19
N ASN A 441 17.29 2.33 6.50
CA ASN A 441 17.83 1.41 7.52
C ASN A 441 17.32 -0.02 7.40
#